data_c46c1257a41fa46d626cb223d51634af
#
_entry.id   c46c1257a41fa46d626cb223d51634af
#
_cell.length_a   1.000
_cell.length_b   1.000
_cell.length_c   1.000
_cell.angle_alpha   90.00
_cell.angle_beta   90.00
_cell.angle_gamma   90.00
#
_symmetry.space_group_name_H-M   'P 1'
#
loop_
_entity.id
_entity.type
_entity.pdbx_description
1 polymer ?
#
loop_
_entity_poly.entity_id
_entity_poly.type
_entity_poly.pdbx_seq_one_letter_code
_entity_poly.pdbx_strand_id
1 'polypeptide(L)'
;MKMSKGKRPKPASYLCPNYIAVHLGSFVQGASYIVPKDILDKYGRALIGRPDNCQFVIPKEQMDCLLEQANGSVEKIEAALGVPHGKWAGRELSRIDVLCPTDFHLRMPTGNEEGVNELWLPGGYLWQGYREAIINQVPEGAYVETKIMTND
;
A
#
# COMPACT_ATOMS: atom_id res chain seq x y z
N MET A 1 -20.51 -4.44 -6.49
CA MET A 1 -20.75 -3.69 -7.74
C MET A 1 -19.43 -3.46 -8.45
N LYS A 2 -19.33 -3.89 -9.69
CA LYS A 2 -18.14 -3.65 -10.49
C LYS A 2 -18.36 -2.45 -11.40
N MET A 3 -17.51 -1.44 -11.26
CA MET A 3 -17.50 -0.27 -12.14
C MET A 3 -16.14 -0.18 -12.80
N SER A 4 -16.10 0.30 -14.03
CA SER A 4 -14.85 0.47 -14.76
C SER A 4 -13.94 1.48 -14.06
N LYS A 5 -12.63 1.19 -14.08
CA LYS A 5 -11.63 2.12 -13.58
C LYS A 5 -11.76 3.47 -14.30
N GLY A 6 -11.66 4.55 -13.56
CA GLY A 6 -11.87 5.92 -14.07
C GLY A 6 -13.30 6.41 -13.94
N LYS A 7 -14.26 5.49 -13.72
CA LYS A 7 -15.69 5.83 -13.58
C LYS A 7 -16.23 5.50 -12.18
N ARG A 8 -15.38 5.03 -11.29
CA ARG A 8 -15.78 4.66 -9.95
C ARG A 8 -16.06 5.91 -9.12
N PRO A 9 -17.12 5.89 -8.29
CA PRO A 9 -17.47 7.07 -7.49
C PRO A 9 -16.44 7.33 -6.39
N LYS A 10 -16.37 8.56 -5.93
CA LYS A 10 -15.53 8.93 -4.80
C LYS A 10 -16.01 8.22 -3.53
N PRO A 11 -15.11 7.78 -2.62
CA PRO A 11 -15.51 7.10 -1.38
C PRO A 11 -16.55 7.87 -0.58
N ALA A 12 -16.43 9.19 -0.47
CA ALA A 12 -17.39 10.01 0.28
C ALA A 12 -18.79 9.97 -0.29
N SER A 13 -18.99 9.52 -1.53
CA SER A 13 -20.32 9.47 -2.16
C SER A 13 -21.09 8.20 -1.77
N TYR A 14 -20.42 7.13 -1.30
CA TYR A 14 -21.09 5.87 -0.94
C TYR A 14 -20.69 5.32 0.43
N LEU A 15 -19.68 5.89 1.07
CA LEU A 15 -19.25 5.51 2.43
C LEU A 15 -19.60 6.65 3.38
N CYS A 16 -20.11 6.30 4.57
CA CYS A 16 -20.39 7.35 5.55
C CYS A 16 -19.09 7.92 6.13
N PRO A 17 -19.09 9.20 6.53
CA PRO A 17 -17.89 9.84 7.09
C PRO A 17 -17.30 9.09 8.28
N ASN A 18 -18.14 8.50 9.13
CA ASN A 18 -17.66 7.73 10.28
C ASN A 18 -16.89 6.48 9.85
N TYR A 19 -17.37 5.78 8.83
CA TYR A 19 -16.67 4.62 8.27
C TYR A 19 -15.27 5.02 7.77
N ILE A 20 -15.20 6.10 7.00
CA ILE A 20 -13.93 6.62 6.46
C ILE A 20 -12.99 6.99 7.60
N ALA A 21 -13.46 7.69 8.62
CA ALA A 21 -12.65 8.09 9.76
C ALA A 21 -12.09 6.89 10.52
N VAL A 22 -12.91 5.86 10.77
CA VAL A 22 -12.48 4.64 11.45
C VAL A 22 -11.47 3.88 10.61
N HIS A 23 -11.72 3.75 9.30
CA HIS A 23 -10.80 3.07 8.39
C HIS A 23 -9.42 3.76 8.37
N LEU A 24 -9.40 5.08 8.16
CA LEU A 24 -8.15 5.83 8.12
C LEU A 24 -7.49 5.90 9.50
N GLY A 25 -8.25 5.87 10.57
CA GLY A 25 -7.73 5.81 11.93
C GLY A 25 -6.92 4.56 12.22
N SER A 26 -7.13 3.48 11.47
CA SER A 26 -6.33 2.26 11.62
C SER A 26 -4.88 2.44 11.16
N PHE A 27 -4.58 3.55 10.50
CA PHE A 27 -3.22 3.87 10.05
C PHE A 27 -2.46 4.76 11.05
N VAL A 28 -3.03 5.02 12.23
CA VAL A 28 -2.42 5.94 13.20
C VAL A 28 -1.04 5.47 13.69
N GLN A 29 -0.81 4.17 13.73
CA GLN A 29 0.49 3.60 14.13
C GLN A 29 1.52 3.61 13.00
N GLY A 30 1.14 4.08 11.83
CA GLY A 30 1.95 4.15 10.64
C GLY A 30 1.32 3.42 9.48
N ALA A 31 1.84 3.70 8.28
CA ALA A 31 1.43 3.07 7.04
C ALA A 31 2.64 2.40 6.40
N SER A 32 2.44 1.26 5.78
CA SER A 32 3.54 0.48 5.23
C SER A 32 3.24 0.05 3.80
N TYR A 33 4.30 -0.07 3.00
CA TYR A 33 4.21 -0.69 1.69
C TYR A 33 5.53 -1.39 1.36
N ILE A 34 5.49 -2.21 0.32
CA ILE A 34 6.66 -2.96 -0.14
C ILE A 34 7.02 -2.47 -1.53
N VAL A 35 8.29 -2.24 -1.75
CA VAL A 35 8.82 -1.82 -3.04
C VAL A 35 10.12 -2.58 -3.31
N PRO A 36 10.37 -3.01 -4.55
CA PRO A 36 11.66 -3.59 -4.89
C PRO A 36 12.78 -2.59 -4.65
N LYS A 37 13.86 -3.06 -4.05
CA LYS A 37 15.01 -2.22 -3.71
C LYS A 37 15.61 -1.53 -4.94
N ASP A 38 15.63 -2.22 -6.09
CA ASP A 38 16.18 -1.67 -7.33
C ASP A 38 15.42 -0.42 -7.80
N ILE A 39 14.14 -0.31 -7.48
CA ILE A 39 13.35 0.90 -7.77
C ILE A 39 13.87 2.08 -6.94
N LEU A 40 14.10 1.85 -5.65
CA LEU A 40 14.65 2.89 -4.78
C LEU A 40 16.06 3.30 -5.20
N ASP A 41 16.87 2.33 -5.60
CA ASP A 41 18.24 2.60 -6.06
C ASP A 41 18.23 3.41 -7.36
N LYS A 42 17.28 3.12 -8.25
CA LYS A 42 17.18 3.79 -9.57
C LYS A 42 16.68 5.22 -9.46
N TYR A 43 15.62 5.46 -8.68
CA TYR A 43 14.95 6.76 -8.59
C TYR A 43 15.38 7.60 -7.39
N GLY A 44 16.15 7.02 -6.47
CA GLY A 44 16.65 7.71 -5.28
C GLY A 44 15.70 7.63 -4.10
N ARG A 45 16.22 8.04 -2.95
CA ARG A 45 15.49 7.92 -1.67
C ARG A 45 15.11 9.27 -1.04
N ALA A 46 15.47 10.36 -1.70
CA ALA A 46 15.14 11.70 -1.20
C ALA A 46 13.64 11.94 -1.14
N LEU A 47 12.90 11.38 -2.11
CA LEU A 47 11.44 11.43 -2.19
C LEU A 47 10.96 10.13 -2.80
N ILE A 48 10.25 9.33 -2.04
CA ILE A 48 9.81 7.99 -2.48
C ILE A 48 8.30 7.91 -2.61
N GLY A 49 7.83 6.90 -3.34
CA GLY A 49 6.43 6.66 -3.63
C GLY A 49 6.12 6.93 -5.10
N ARG A 50 4.91 6.59 -5.50
CA ARG A 50 4.51 6.77 -6.90
C ARG A 50 4.50 8.27 -7.26
N PRO A 51 5.05 8.63 -8.43
CA PRO A 51 5.12 10.05 -8.85
C PRO A 51 3.77 10.74 -9.00
N ASP A 52 2.68 9.96 -9.17
CA ASP A 52 1.32 10.50 -9.27
C ASP A 52 0.69 10.81 -7.90
N ASN A 53 1.46 10.66 -6.81
CA ASN A 53 0.98 10.82 -5.44
C ASN A 53 -0.16 9.87 -5.07
N CYS A 54 -0.16 8.67 -5.65
CA CYS A 54 -1.16 7.64 -5.38
C CYS A 54 -0.46 6.36 -4.91
N GLN A 55 0.35 6.46 -3.86
CA GLN A 55 1.03 5.30 -3.30
C GLN A 55 0.09 4.55 -2.37
N PHE A 56 -0.20 3.28 -2.70
CA PHE A 56 -1.03 2.42 -1.88
C PHE A 56 -0.26 1.93 -0.66
N VAL A 57 -0.91 1.99 0.49
CA VAL A 57 -0.34 1.55 1.77
C VAL A 57 -1.35 0.72 2.55
N ILE A 58 -0.86 -0.11 3.48
CA ILE A 58 -1.67 -0.82 4.47
C ILE A 58 -1.21 -0.40 5.86
N PRO A 59 -2.03 -0.61 6.91
CA PRO A 59 -1.59 -0.29 8.26
C PRO A 59 -0.33 -1.06 8.64
N LYS A 60 0.56 -0.40 9.36
CA LYS A 60 1.82 -1.00 9.80
C LYS A 60 1.62 -2.34 10.51
N GLU A 61 0.62 -2.43 11.37
CA GLU A 61 0.30 -3.66 12.10
C GLU A 61 -0.10 -4.80 11.17
N GLN A 62 -0.84 -4.48 10.12
CA GLN A 62 -1.24 -5.49 9.13
C GLN A 62 -0.05 -5.93 8.30
N MET A 63 0.90 -5.03 8.02
CA MET A 63 2.15 -5.40 7.35
C MET A 63 2.96 -6.36 8.21
N ASP A 64 3.05 -6.12 9.53
CA ASP A 64 3.74 -7.02 10.44
C ASP A 64 3.15 -8.44 10.37
N CYS A 65 1.83 -8.55 10.42
CA CYS A 65 1.14 -9.83 10.32
C CYS A 65 1.35 -10.51 8.97
N LEU A 66 1.25 -9.73 7.90
CA LEU A 66 1.41 -10.24 6.54
C LEU A 66 2.79 -10.85 6.34
N LEU A 67 3.83 -10.15 6.77
CA LEU A 67 5.21 -10.62 6.61
C LEU A 67 5.50 -11.83 7.49
N GLU A 68 4.93 -11.87 8.69
CA GLU A 68 5.05 -13.02 9.57
C GLU A 68 4.41 -14.27 8.94
N GLN A 69 3.21 -14.13 8.40
CA GLN A 69 2.50 -15.23 7.74
C GLN A 69 3.20 -15.70 6.47
N ALA A 70 3.79 -14.76 5.73
CA ALA A 70 4.51 -15.09 4.50
C ALA A 70 5.80 -15.86 4.77
N ASN A 71 6.41 -15.65 5.94
CA ASN A 71 7.60 -16.36 6.38
C ASN A 71 8.69 -16.44 5.31
N GLY A 72 8.98 -15.31 4.66
CA GLY A 72 10.03 -15.21 3.64
C GLY A 72 9.60 -15.60 2.22
N SER A 73 8.35 -15.99 2.01
CA SER A 73 7.85 -16.37 0.69
C SER A 73 7.40 -15.16 -0.10
N VAL A 74 8.12 -14.82 -1.18
CA VAL A 74 7.76 -13.71 -2.07
C VAL A 74 6.39 -13.96 -2.71
N GLU A 75 6.08 -15.20 -3.07
CA GLU A 75 4.79 -15.57 -3.66
C GLU A 75 3.62 -15.26 -2.72
N LYS A 76 3.78 -15.53 -1.43
CA LYS A 76 2.75 -15.24 -0.43
C LYS A 76 2.58 -13.74 -0.22
N ILE A 77 3.68 -12.98 -0.26
CA ILE A 77 3.64 -11.52 -0.16
C ILE A 77 2.88 -10.95 -1.36
N GLU A 78 3.22 -11.40 -2.56
CA GLU A 78 2.54 -10.96 -3.78
C GLU A 78 1.03 -11.26 -3.71
N ALA A 79 0.68 -12.47 -3.32
CA ALA A 79 -0.72 -12.87 -3.21
C ALA A 79 -1.49 -12.01 -2.19
N ALA A 80 -0.88 -11.73 -1.04
CA ALA A 80 -1.51 -10.95 0.02
C ALA A 80 -1.76 -9.49 -0.41
N LEU A 81 -0.87 -8.92 -1.21
CA LEU A 81 -0.96 -7.53 -1.64
C LEU A 81 -1.63 -7.35 -3.01
N GLY A 82 -2.07 -8.45 -3.64
CA GLY A 82 -2.69 -8.37 -4.96
C GLY A 82 -1.72 -8.05 -6.08
N VAL A 83 -0.44 -8.34 -5.87
CA VAL A 83 0.61 -8.14 -6.89
C VAL A 83 0.61 -9.35 -7.83
N PRO A 84 0.75 -9.14 -9.15
CA PRO A 84 0.80 -10.27 -10.08
C PRO A 84 1.89 -11.27 -9.73
N HIS A 85 1.54 -12.55 -9.81
CA HIS A 85 2.47 -13.64 -9.47
C HIS A 85 3.76 -13.54 -10.28
N GLY A 86 4.89 -13.65 -9.58
CA GLY A 86 6.20 -13.62 -10.22
C GLY A 86 6.76 -12.22 -10.50
N LYS A 87 5.98 -11.16 -10.29
CA LYS A 87 6.44 -9.80 -10.55
C LYS A 87 7.69 -9.43 -9.72
N TRP A 88 7.75 -9.92 -8.50
CA TRP A 88 8.85 -9.64 -7.57
C TRP A 88 9.83 -10.80 -7.41
N ALA A 89 9.65 -11.88 -8.17
CA ALA A 89 10.53 -13.04 -8.09
C ALA A 89 11.98 -12.65 -8.41
N GLY A 90 12.91 -13.12 -7.57
CA GLY A 90 14.35 -12.84 -7.74
C GLY A 90 14.76 -11.40 -7.47
N ARG A 91 13.87 -10.55 -6.96
CA ARG A 91 14.19 -9.15 -6.64
C ARG A 91 14.29 -8.97 -5.12
N GLU A 92 15.24 -8.16 -4.68
CA GLU A 92 15.29 -7.76 -3.27
C GLU A 92 14.12 -6.80 -2.98
N LEU A 93 13.45 -7.01 -1.86
CA LEU A 93 12.30 -6.21 -1.48
C LEU A 93 12.64 -5.38 -0.24
N SER A 94 12.17 -4.13 -0.24
CA SER A 94 12.26 -3.25 0.92
C SER A 94 10.86 -2.98 1.47
N ARG A 95 10.77 -2.96 2.79
CA ARG A 95 9.58 -2.53 3.50
C ARG A 95 9.75 -1.05 3.84
N ILE A 96 8.74 -0.26 3.51
CA ILE A 96 8.72 1.16 3.85
C ILE A 96 7.66 1.38 4.92
N ASP A 97 8.06 1.97 6.04
CA ASP A 97 7.15 2.36 7.12
C ASP A 97 7.12 3.88 7.20
N VAL A 98 5.96 4.45 6.91
CA VAL A 98 5.72 5.90 7.00
C VAL A 98 5.16 6.19 8.39
N LEU A 99 5.91 6.96 9.18
CA LEU A 99 5.62 7.14 10.60
C LEU A 99 4.39 8.00 10.87
N CYS A 100 4.16 9.01 10.03
CA CYS A 100 3.03 9.94 10.19
C CYS A 100 2.29 10.08 8.86
N PRO A 101 1.55 9.04 8.43
CA PRO A 101 0.92 9.05 7.10
C PRO A 101 -0.10 10.17 6.90
N THR A 102 -0.71 10.68 7.97
CA THR A 102 -1.64 11.80 7.86
C THR A 102 -0.98 13.09 7.36
N ASP A 103 0.33 13.23 7.55
CA ASP A 103 1.08 14.38 7.03
C ASP A 103 1.24 14.33 5.51
N PHE A 104 0.94 13.19 4.89
CA PHE A 104 1.12 12.96 3.46
C PHE A 104 -0.21 12.68 2.75
N HIS A 105 -1.26 13.35 3.19
CA HIS A 105 -2.59 13.30 2.59
C HIS A 105 -3.13 11.85 2.55
N LEU A 106 -3.17 11.21 3.71
CA LEU A 106 -3.76 9.88 3.86
C LEU A 106 -5.24 9.95 3.48
N ARG A 107 -5.66 9.09 2.54
CA ARG A 107 -7.03 9.11 2.02
C ARG A 107 -7.47 7.73 1.55
N MET A 108 -8.78 7.58 1.39
CA MET A 108 -9.38 6.36 0.87
C MET A 108 -9.12 6.24 -0.64
N PRO A 109 -8.83 5.02 -1.13
CA PRO A 109 -8.70 4.80 -2.57
C PRO A 109 -10.06 4.89 -3.26
N THR A 110 -10.10 5.51 -4.43
CA THR A 110 -11.32 5.62 -5.23
C THR A 110 -11.54 4.41 -6.13
N GLY A 111 -10.47 3.67 -6.40
CA GLY A 111 -10.47 2.62 -7.40
C GLY A 111 -10.13 3.12 -8.80
N ASN A 112 -9.93 4.42 -8.98
CA ASN A 112 -9.58 5.04 -10.25
C ASN A 112 -8.08 5.30 -10.39
N GLU A 113 -7.31 5.11 -9.33
CA GLU A 113 -5.87 5.35 -9.31
C GLU A 113 -5.17 4.39 -10.29
N GLU A 114 -4.13 4.87 -10.95
CA GLU A 114 -3.42 4.10 -11.97
C GLU A 114 -2.84 2.79 -11.44
N GLY A 115 -2.42 2.75 -10.17
CA GLY A 115 -1.88 1.57 -9.52
C GLY A 115 -2.89 0.51 -9.11
N VAL A 116 -4.19 0.75 -9.30
CA VAL A 116 -5.26 -0.18 -8.93
C VAL A 116 -5.23 -1.41 -9.83
N ASN A 117 -5.32 -2.61 -9.21
CA ASN A 117 -5.40 -3.86 -9.94
C ASN A 117 -6.87 -4.29 -10.20
N GLU A 118 -7.05 -5.39 -10.93
CA GLU A 118 -8.38 -5.91 -11.29
C GLU A 118 -9.19 -6.40 -10.10
N LEU A 119 -8.52 -6.71 -8.99
CA LEU A 119 -9.15 -7.24 -7.78
C LEU A 119 -9.58 -6.15 -6.80
N TRP A 120 -9.59 -4.89 -7.25
CA TRP A 120 -9.99 -3.78 -6.39
C TRP A 120 -11.39 -3.98 -5.80
N LEU A 121 -11.53 -3.72 -4.50
CA LEU A 121 -12.80 -3.78 -3.79
C LEU A 121 -13.15 -2.40 -3.22
N PRO A 122 -14.44 -2.00 -3.27
CA PRO A 122 -14.88 -0.76 -2.61
C PRO A 122 -14.66 -0.85 -1.10
N GLY A 123 -14.48 0.30 -0.46
CA GLY A 123 -14.35 0.38 0.99
C GLY A 123 -12.93 0.33 1.52
N GLY A 124 -11.93 0.35 0.64
CA GLY A 124 -10.53 0.43 1.07
C GLY A 124 -9.95 -0.87 1.58
N TYR A 125 -10.35 -2.00 1.02
CA TYR A 125 -9.81 -3.31 1.38
C TYR A 125 -9.17 -3.98 0.17
N LEU A 126 -8.04 -4.67 0.41
CA LEU A 126 -7.49 -5.61 -0.55
C LEU A 126 -8.31 -6.90 -0.54
N TRP A 127 -8.21 -7.66 -1.64
CA TRP A 127 -8.88 -8.96 -1.78
C TRP A 127 -8.68 -9.87 -0.56
N GLN A 128 -7.50 -9.83 0.06
CA GLN A 128 -7.17 -10.68 1.21
C GLN A 128 -7.66 -10.11 2.55
N GLY A 129 -8.40 -9.01 2.55
CA GLY A 129 -8.96 -8.42 3.76
C GLY A 129 -8.09 -7.37 4.45
N TYR A 130 -6.91 -7.08 3.90
CA TYR A 130 -6.07 -6.01 4.45
C TYR A 130 -6.67 -4.65 4.10
N ARG A 131 -6.60 -3.72 5.06
CA ARG A 131 -7.06 -2.35 4.81
C ARG A 131 -6.07 -1.62 3.92
N GLU A 132 -6.59 -0.78 3.04
CA GLU A 132 -5.77 -0.06 2.07
C GLU A 132 -6.12 1.42 2.09
N ALA A 133 -5.12 2.26 1.93
CA ALA A 133 -5.28 3.70 1.78
C ALA A 133 -4.24 4.20 0.79
N ILE A 134 -4.27 5.51 0.52
CA ILE A 134 -3.34 6.15 -0.41
C ILE A 134 -2.67 7.31 0.29
N ILE A 135 -1.39 7.51 0.02
CA ILE A 135 -0.62 8.67 0.48
C ILE A 135 0.13 9.29 -0.69
N ASN A 136 0.54 10.55 -0.50
CA ASN A 136 1.45 11.24 -1.40
C ASN A 136 2.88 10.70 -1.24
N GLN A 137 3.81 11.16 -2.08
CA GLN A 137 5.22 10.85 -1.93
C GLN A 137 5.75 11.32 -0.59
N VAL A 138 6.74 10.62 -0.05
CA VAL A 138 7.28 10.84 1.30
C VAL A 138 8.77 11.18 1.21
N PRO A 139 9.22 12.27 1.84
CA PRO A 139 10.62 12.64 1.82
C PRO A 139 11.46 11.81 2.79
N GLU A 140 12.75 11.75 2.53
CA GLU A 140 13.72 11.12 3.42
C GLU A 140 13.60 11.72 4.83
N GLY A 141 13.67 10.86 5.85
CA GLY A 141 13.48 11.26 7.24
C GLY A 141 12.07 11.08 7.77
N ALA A 142 11.06 10.95 6.87
CA ALA A 142 9.67 10.71 7.26
C ALA A 142 9.26 9.25 7.10
N TYR A 143 10.17 8.39 6.69
CA TYR A 143 9.95 6.95 6.56
C TYR A 143 11.16 6.16 7.04
N VAL A 144 10.95 4.87 7.27
CA VAL A 144 12.01 3.91 7.60
C VAL A 144 12.01 2.82 6.53
N GLU A 145 13.17 2.55 5.95
CA GLU A 145 13.35 1.45 5.00
C GLU A 145 13.97 0.25 5.72
N THR A 146 13.36 -0.92 5.56
CA THR A 146 13.85 -2.18 6.14
C THR A 146 13.93 -3.24 5.05
N LYS A 147 15.03 -3.97 5.00
CA LYS A 147 15.15 -5.08 4.06
C LYS A 147 14.23 -6.22 4.48
N ILE A 148 13.50 -6.77 3.52
CA ILE A 148 12.67 -7.96 3.76
C ILE A 148 13.52 -9.19 3.52
N MET A 149 13.59 -10.06 4.52
CA MET A 149 14.29 -11.33 4.39
C MET A 149 13.41 -12.32 3.65
N THR A 150 13.88 -12.79 2.50
CA THR A 150 13.15 -13.73 1.65
C THR A 150 13.92 -15.03 1.51
N ASN A 151 13.20 -16.08 1.13
CA ASN A 151 13.78 -17.43 0.95
C ASN A 151 14.46 -17.60 -0.43
N ASP A 152 14.35 -16.61 -1.29
CA ASP A 152 14.90 -16.67 -2.66
C ASP A 152 16.39 -16.32 -2.69
#